data_97fe19a080535fb7df4f5e2b7a616daa
#
_entry.id   97fe19a080535fb7df4f5e2b7a616daa
#
_cell.length_a   1.000
_cell.length_b   1.000
_cell.length_c   1.000
_cell.angle_alpha   90.00
_cell.angle_beta   90.00
_cell.angle_gamma   90.00
#
_symmetry.space_group_name_H-M   'P 1'
#
loop_
_entity.id
_entity.type
_entity.pdbx_description
1 polymer ?
#
loop_
_entity_poly.entity_id
_entity_poly.type
_entity_poly.pdbx_seq_one_letter_code
_entity_poly.pdbx_strand_id
1 'polypeptide(L)'
;TDLLQRDVVLSKTSDPEEIVEFIIRDIDGKEATLQITISLDESAGDTEPIWYKDIVLDAQGVTNGKSFVSLADGTTLNLQDASNNQSLINLLYYFDNIDADENTISSPGANIDDSIISGLSGWTTRNTSRFISKSMSLDDFEAINSVIYLVDEYHTSGNRKAKNLKVGDTFSFKDEARNKFGMFRVYEINGQENGSVTISIVIQP
;
A
#
# COMPACT_ATOMS: atom_id res chain seq x y z
N THR A 1 10.98 6.74 -43.60
CA THR A 1 11.81 6.11 -42.57
C THR A 1 10.83 5.62 -41.52
N ASP A 2 10.60 4.32 -41.50
CA ASP A 2 9.70 3.74 -40.50
C ASP A 2 10.46 3.68 -39.17
N LEU A 3 9.88 4.31 -38.13
CA LEU A 3 10.40 4.24 -36.76
C LEU A 3 9.92 2.93 -36.14
N LEU A 4 10.85 2.01 -35.86
CA LEU A 4 10.54 0.82 -35.06
C LEU A 4 10.62 1.16 -33.58
N GLN A 5 9.48 1.22 -32.90
CA GLN A 5 9.41 1.36 -31.46
C GLN A 5 9.12 0.00 -30.82
N ARG A 6 9.90 -0.39 -29.84
CA ARG A 6 9.74 -1.61 -29.04
C ARG A 6 9.93 -1.28 -27.58
N ASP A 7 8.99 -1.69 -26.74
CA ASP A 7 9.11 -1.65 -25.31
C ASP A 7 9.75 -2.95 -24.82
N VAL A 8 10.85 -2.84 -24.09
CA VAL A 8 11.56 -3.98 -23.50
C VAL A 8 11.50 -3.84 -22.00
N VAL A 9 10.92 -4.85 -21.32
CA VAL A 9 10.93 -4.94 -19.87
C VAL A 9 12.17 -5.69 -19.44
N LEU A 10 13.03 -5.04 -18.67
CA LEU A 10 14.24 -5.63 -18.13
C LEU A 10 14.00 -6.00 -16.66
N SER A 11 14.26 -7.25 -16.31
CA SER A 11 14.28 -7.68 -14.91
C SER A 11 15.71 -7.52 -14.39
N LYS A 12 15.84 -6.81 -13.28
CA LYS A 12 17.14 -6.59 -12.64
C LYS A 12 17.57 -7.83 -11.87
N THR A 13 18.85 -8.18 -11.93
CA THR A 13 19.48 -9.17 -11.05
C THR A 13 19.98 -8.51 -9.76
N SER A 14 20.60 -9.29 -8.87
CA SER A 14 21.20 -8.81 -7.62
C SER A 14 22.57 -8.14 -7.81
N ASP A 15 23.07 -8.08 -9.05
CA ASP A 15 24.37 -7.49 -9.33
C ASP A 15 24.33 -5.95 -9.24
N PRO A 16 25.36 -5.30 -8.68
CA PRO A 16 25.36 -3.84 -8.50
C PRO A 16 25.34 -3.08 -9.83
N GLU A 17 25.82 -3.70 -10.91
CA GLU A 17 25.84 -3.12 -12.23
C GLU A 17 25.48 -4.19 -13.27
N GLU A 18 24.58 -3.86 -14.19
CA GLU A 18 24.20 -4.69 -15.33
C GLU A 18 24.40 -3.93 -16.63
N ILE A 19 25.02 -4.60 -17.61
CA ILE A 19 25.16 -4.08 -18.96
C ILE A 19 24.18 -4.82 -19.86
N VAL A 20 23.21 -4.08 -20.39
CA VAL A 20 22.27 -4.59 -21.39
C VAL A 20 22.71 -4.15 -22.77
N GLU A 21 22.95 -5.10 -23.65
CA GLU A 21 23.36 -4.86 -25.01
C GLU A 21 22.19 -5.11 -25.97
N PHE A 22 21.86 -4.11 -26.76
CA PHE A 22 20.89 -4.21 -27.87
C PHE A 22 21.66 -4.29 -29.18
N ILE A 23 21.49 -5.38 -29.91
CA ILE A 23 22.08 -5.56 -31.22
C ILE A 23 20.96 -5.49 -32.26
N ILE A 24 21.04 -4.52 -33.14
CA ILE A 24 20.12 -4.37 -34.28
C ILE A 24 20.87 -4.77 -35.52
N ARG A 25 20.30 -5.70 -36.29
CA ARG A 25 20.86 -6.16 -37.57
C ARG A 25 19.88 -5.83 -38.68
N ASP A 26 20.39 -5.20 -39.74
CA ASP A 26 19.60 -4.93 -40.94
C ASP A 26 19.56 -6.16 -41.87
N ILE A 27 18.77 -6.05 -42.95
CA ILE A 27 18.61 -7.13 -43.94
C ILE A 27 19.89 -7.43 -44.71
N ASP A 28 20.83 -6.48 -44.79
CA ASP A 28 22.13 -6.63 -45.42
C ASP A 28 23.20 -7.16 -44.46
N GLY A 29 22.81 -7.47 -43.23
CA GLY A 29 23.68 -8.03 -42.21
C GLY A 29 24.54 -7.00 -41.48
N LYS A 30 24.30 -5.70 -41.64
CA LYS A 30 24.96 -4.65 -40.85
C LYS A 30 24.40 -4.60 -39.45
N GLU A 31 25.27 -4.46 -38.49
CA GLU A 31 24.94 -4.42 -37.07
C GLU A 31 25.14 -3.02 -36.50
N ALA A 32 24.23 -2.63 -35.63
CA ALA A 32 24.38 -1.50 -34.72
C ALA A 32 24.15 -1.99 -33.29
N THR A 33 25.06 -1.64 -32.41
CA THR A 33 25.01 -2.03 -30.99
C THR A 33 24.75 -0.80 -30.13
N LEU A 34 23.80 -0.93 -29.20
CA LEU A 34 23.57 0.02 -28.11
C LEU A 34 23.80 -0.70 -26.78
N GLN A 35 24.69 -0.21 -25.97
CA GLN A 35 24.87 -0.68 -24.61
C GLN A 35 24.24 0.32 -23.63
N ILE A 36 23.47 -0.19 -22.70
CA ILE A 36 22.90 0.58 -21.57
C ILE A 36 23.43 -0.06 -20.28
N THR A 37 24.14 0.72 -19.49
CA THR A 37 24.55 0.33 -18.16
C THR A 37 23.45 0.68 -17.17
N ILE A 38 22.92 -0.29 -16.45
CA ILE A 38 21.98 -0.12 -15.37
C ILE A 38 22.75 -0.31 -14.08
N SER A 39 23.10 0.78 -13.40
CA SER A 39 23.74 0.73 -12.08
C SER A 39 22.69 0.88 -10.98
N LEU A 40 22.88 0.16 -9.88
CA LEU A 40 22.25 0.53 -8.62
C LEU A 40 22.92 1.82 -8.15
N ASP A 41 22.15 2.86 -7.92
CA ASP A 41 22.64 3.98 -7.17
C ASP A 41 22.79 3.52 -5.70
N GLU A 42 24.03 3.12 -5.33
CA GLU A 42 24.34 2.78 -3.92
C GLU A 42 24.16 3.99 -2.99
N SER A 43 24.03 5.22 -3.54
CA SER A 43 23.69 6.41 -2.76
C SER A 43 22.18 6.51 -2.43
N ALA A 44 21.34 5.79 -3.17
CA ALA A 44 19.96 5.51 -2.80
C ALA A 44 19.89 4.28 -1.89
N GLY A 45 20.82 4.17 -0.93
CA GLY A 45 20.88 3.07 0.01
C GLY A 45 19.51 2.71 0.56
N ASP A 46 19.26 1.42 0.68
CA ASP A 46 18.02 0.94 1.29
C ASP A 46 17.83 1.65 2.64
N THR A 47 16.77 2.44 2.73
CA THR A 47 16.47 3.20 3.94
C THR A 47 15.61 2.37 4.87
N GLU A 48 15.77 2.58 6.17
CA GLU A 48 14.89 1.93 7.15
C GLU A 48 13.47 2.44 6.97
N PRO A 49 12.48 1.53 6.94
CA PRO A 49 11.08 1.92 6.88
C PRO A 49 10.61 2.49 8.22
N ILE A 50 9.54 3.27 8.17
CA ILE A 50 8.86 3.78 9.37
C ILE A 50 7.89 2.72 9.86
N TRP A 51 7.89 2.48 11.17
CA TRP A 51 6.97 1.58 11.86
C TRP A 51 5.98 2.34 12.72
N TYR A 52 4.70 2.00 12.56
CA TYR A 52 3.62 2.36 13.48
C TYR A 52 3.09 1.07 14.09
N LYS A 53 3.45 0.80 15.34
CA LYS A 53 3.09 -0.44 16.02
C LYS A 53 1.83 -0.25 16.88
N ASP A 54 1.06 -1.34 17.01
CA ASP A 54 -0.10 -1.43 17.91
C ASP A 54 -1.15 -0.33 17.68
N ILE A 55 -1.37 0.03 16.41
CA ILE A 55 -2.42 0.97 16.02
C ILE A 55 -3.77 0.30 16.23
N VAL A 56 -4.57 0.87 17.12
CA VAL A 56 -5.96 0.46 17.35
C VAL A 56 -6.89 1.35 16.53
N LEU A 57 -7.72 0.73 15.69
CA LEU A 57 -8.76 1.40 14.92
C LEU A 57 -10.12 0.85 15.33
N ASP A 58 -11.02 1.74 15.71
CA ASP A 58 -12.38 1.42 16.13
C ASP A 58 -13.31 1.30 14.90
N ALA A 59 -14.31 0.43 15.00
CA ALA A 59 -15.36 0.37 13.99
C ALA A 59 -16.36 1.54 14.17
N GLN A 60 -17.18 1.75 13.17
CA GLN A 60 -18.09 2.90 13.04
C GLN A 60 -19.11 3.06 14.17
N GLY A 61 -19.48 1.99 14.87
CA GLY A 61 -20.45 2.03 15.97
C GLY A 61 -19.86 2.48 17.29
N VAL A 62 -18.53 2.58 17.42
CA VAL A 62 -17.88 3.04 18.65
C VAL A 62 -18.03 4.56 18.77
N THR A 63 -18.64 5.02 19.86
CA THR A 63 -18.84 6.46 20.10
C THR A 63 -17.50 7.19 20.22
N ASN A 64 -17.28 8.19 19.36
CA ASN A 64 -16.01 8.92 19.22
C ASN A 64 -14.82 8.01 18.90
N GLY A 65 -15.07 6.82 18.35
CA GLY A 65 -14.07 5.86 17.97
C GLY A 65 -13.11 6.43 16.92
N LYS A 66 -11.86 6.00 16.99
CA LYS A 66 -10.79 6.43 16.07
C LYS A 66 -10.66 5.41 14.93
N SER A 67 -11.46 5.59 13.90
CA SER A 67 -11.51 4.68 12.75
C SER A 67 -10.49 5.01 11.65
N PHE A 68 -9.92 6.21 11.66
CA PHE A 68 -9.09 6.75 10.59
C PHE A 68 -7.64 6.86 11.02
N VAL A 69 -6.70 6.66 10.06
CA VAL A 69 -5.28 6.80 10.33
C VAL A 69 -4.58 7.62 9.23
N SER A 70 -3.68 8.50 9.68
CA SER A 70 -2.71 9.21 8.87
C SER A 70 -1.44 8.36 8.75
N LEU A 71 -1.03 8.03 7.54
CA LEU A 71 0.23 7.31 7.31
C LEU A 71 1.46 8.23 7.33
N ALA A 72 1.28 9.54 7.54
CA ALA A 72 2.39 10.48 7.66
C ALA A 72 3.08 10.37 9.02
N ASP A 73 2.30 10.05 10.07
CA ASP A 73 2.76 10.07 11.47
C ASP A 73 2.15 8.96 12.35
N GLY A 74 1.29 8.11 11.77
CA GLY A 74 0.58 7.05 12.52
C GLY A 74 -0.57 7.55 13.40
N THR A 75 -0.93 8.83 13.33
CA THR A 75 -2.01 9.41 14.15
C THR A 75 -3.37 8.81 13.78
N THR A 76 -4.14 8.40 14.79
CA THR A 76 -5.52 7.93 14.62
C THR A 76 -6.52 9.04 14.96
N LEU A 77 -7.59 9.15 14.16
CA LEU A 77 -8.60 10.19 14.25
C LEU A 77 -10.01 9.60 14.27
N ASN A 78 -10.92 10.28 14.98
CA ASN A 78 -12.35 10.02 14.87
C ASN A 78 -12.92 10.65 13.59
N LEU A 79 -14.18 10.39 13.26
CA LEU A 79 -14.82 10.87 12.03
C LEU A 79 -14.82 12.40 11.92
N GLN A 80 -15.08 13.13 13.04
CA GLN A 80 -15.14 14.59 13.03
C GLN A 80 -13.75 15.20 12.73
N ASP A 81 -12.72 14.70 13.43
CA ASP A 81 -11.34 15.18 13.23
C ASP A 81 -10.83 14.80 11.82
N ALA A 82 -11.15 13.60 11.36
CA ALA A 82 -10.79 13.14 10.02
C ALA A 82 -11.47 13.98 8.93
N SER A 83 -12.75 14.35 9.10
CA SER A 83 -13.48 15.20 8.15
C SER A 83 -12.90 16.60 8.03
N ASN A 84 -12.30 17.12 9.10
CA ASN A 84 -11.62 18.42 9.12
C ASN A 84 -10.17 18.34 8.53
N ASN A 85 -9.62 17.12 8.41
CA ASN A 85 -8.25 16.87 7.99
C ASN A 85 -8.17 15.83 6.84
N GLN A 86 -9.12 15.88 5.91
CA GLN A 86 -9.34 14.86 4.87
C GLN A 86 -8.06 14.47 4.09
N SER A 87 -7.21 15.43 3.78
CA SER A 87 -5.97 15.20 3.02
C SER A 87 -4.92 14.36 3.77
N LEU A 88 -5.02 14.29 5.10
CA LEU A 88 -4.12 13.49 5.94
C LEU A 88 -4.56 12.03 6.06
N ILE A 89 -5.82 11.72 5.72
CA ILE A 89 -6.38 10.39 5.94
C ILE A 89 -6.03 9.47 4.78
N ASN A 90 -5.31 8.40 5.08
CA ASN A 90 -4.88 7.42 4.10
C ASN A 90 -5.60 6.09 4.22
N LEU A 91 -5.89 5.63 5.45
CA LEU A 91 -6.59 4.39 5.72
C LEU A 91 -7.72 4.60 6.74
N LEU A 92 -8.69 3.71 6.69
CA LEU A 92 -9.73 3.60 7.73
C LEU A 92 -10.16 2.15 7.91
N TYR A 93 -10.66 1.84 9.11
CA TYR A 93 -11.25 0.55 9.46
C TYR A 93 -12.75 0.71 9.72
N TYR A 94 -13.52 -0.29 9.32
CA TYR A 94 -14.96 -0.41 9.59
C TYR A 94 -15.41 -1.86 9.50
N PHE A 95 -16.58 -2.15 10.06
CA PHE A 95 -17.26 -3.43 9.87
C PHE A 95 -18.36 -3.25 8.80
N ASP A 96 -18.21 -3.95 7.67
CA ASP A 96 -19.14 -3.88 6.54
C ASP A 96 -20.16 -5.03 6.62
N ASN A 97 -21.37 -4.70 7.05
CA ASN A 97 -22.50 -5.64 7.11
C ASN A 97 -23.43 -5.55 5.88
N ILE A 98 -23.15 -4.64 4.94
CA ILE A 98 -23.96 -4.41 3.75
C ILE A 98 -23.48 -5.28 2.61
N ASP A 99 -22.19 -5.17 2.27
CA ASP A 99 -21.56 -5.94 1.19
C ASP A 99 -21.00 -7.28 1.66
N ALA A 100 -21.19 -7.65 2.93
CA ALA A 100 -20.59 -8.81 3.58
C ALA A 100 -19.04 -8.83 3.49
N ASP A 101 -18.45 -7.65 3.46
CA ASP A 101 -16.99 -7.48 3.50
C ASP A 101 -16.44 -7.54 4.93
N GLU A 102 -17.34 -7.57 5.93
CA GLU A 102 -17.05 -7.70 7.37
C GLU A 102 -15.93 -6.74 7.83
N ASN A 103 -14.96 -7.25 8.60
CA ASN A 103 -13.82 -6.46 9.05
C ASN A 103 -12.98 -6.00 7.85
N THR A 104 -12.98 -4.70 7.62
CA THR A 104 -12.40 -4.14 6.39
C THR A 104 -11.49 -2.96 6.69
N ILE A 105 -10.30 -2.96 6.08
CA ILE A 105 -9.46 -1.77 5.96
C ILE A 105 -9.50 -1.30 4.52
N SER A 106 -9.74 0.00 4.35
CA SER A 106 -9.71 0.65 3.05
C SER A 106 -9.16 2.08 3.14
N SER A 107 -9.28 2.83 2.07
CA SER A 107 -8.99 4.27 2.06
C SER A 107 -10.29 5.07 1.84
N PRO A 108 -10.32 6.37 2.16
CA PRO A 108 -11.50 7.22 1.93
C PRO A 108 -11.99 7.23 0.48
N GLY A 109 -11.09 7.01 -0.48
CA GLY A 109 -11.41 6.92 -1.91
C GLY A 109 -11.99 5.58 -2.37
N ALA A 110 -12.08 4.59 -1.48
CA ALA A 110 -12.82 3.37 -1.75
C ALA A 110 -14.33 3.67 -1.80
N ASN A 111 -15.08 2.82 -2.50
CA ASN A 111 -16.54 2.95 -2.53
C ASN A 111 -17.12 2.35 -1.23
N ILE A 112 -17.30 3.20 -0.23
CA ILE A 112 -17.87 2.85 1.09
C ILE A 112 -19.26 3.47 1.15
N ASP A 113 -20.25 2.67 1.57
CA ASP A 113 -21.62 3.16 1.72
C ASP A 113 -21.72 4.18 2.88
N ASP A 114 -22.44 5.29 2.65
CA ASP A 114 -22.62 6.34 3.66
C ASP A 114 -23.43 5.89 4.88
N SER A 115 -24.12 4.76 4.81
CA SER A 115 -24.75 4.16 5.99
C SER A 115 -23.74 3.49 6.93
N ILE A 116 -22.54 3.15 6.42
CA ILE A 116 -21.43 2.65 7.25
C ILE A 116 -20.64 3.82 7.82
N ILE A 117 -20.16 4.73 6.96
CA ILE A 117 -19.41 5.93 7.38
C ILE A 117 -20.14 7.16 6.88
N SER A 118 -20.94 7.76 7.75
CA SER A 118 -21.80 8.88 7.41
C SER A 118 -21.05 10.07 6.85
N GLY A 119 -21.47 10.55 5.68
CA GLY A 119 -20.93 11.75 5.04
C GLY A 119 -19.58 11.60 4.36
N LEU A 120 -18.99 10.41 4.33
CA LEU A 120 -17.70 10.17 3.69
C LEU A 120 -17.74 10.45 2.18
N SER A 121 -18.87 10.16 1.51
CA SER A 121 -19.05 10.42 0.08
C SER A 121 -18.96 11.91 -0.26
N GLY A 122 -19.30 12.78 0.69
CA GLY A 122 -19.26 14.25 0.56
C GLY A 122 -17.86 14.87 0.80
N TRP A 123 -16.87 14.09 1.15
CA TRP A 123 -15.51 14.62 1.34
C TRP A 123 -14.94 15.14 0.02
N THR A 124 -14.30 16.32 0.07
CA THR A 124 -13.66 16.93 -1.10
C THR A 124 -12.32 16.29 -1.44
N THR A 125 -11.64 15.75 -0.45
CA THR A 125 -10.40 15.00 -0.62
C THR A 125 -10.59 13.58 -0.08
N ARG A 126 -10.46 12.59 -0.97
CA ARG A 126 -10.53 11.18 -0.63
C ARG A 126 -9.31 10.45 -1.20
N ASN A 127 -8.29 10.31 -0.36
CA ASN A 127 -7.08 9.59 -0.75
C ASN A 127 -7.40 8.14 -1.09
N THR A 128 -6.63 7.55 -2.00
CA THR A 128 -6.80 6.16 -2.42
C THR A 128 -5.58 5.34 -2.05
N SER A 129 -5.85 4.11 -1.61
CA SER A 129 -4.84 3.08 -1.41
C SER A 129 -5.30 1.78 -2.06
N ARG A 130 -4.33 0.93 -2.41
CA ARG A 130 -4.55 -0.37 -3.02
C ARG A 130 -3.88 -1.44 -2.20
N PHE A 131 -4.52 -2.59 -2.05
CA PHE A 131 -4.13 -3.66 -1.13
C PHE A 131 -3.95 -4.98 -1.84
N ILE A 132 -2.90 -5.72 -1.49
CA ILE A 132 -2.60 -7.07 -1.98
C ILE A 132 -2.39 -7.97 -0.77
N SER A 133 -3.18 -9.03 -0.64
CA SER A 133 -3.00 -10.02 0.42
C SER A 133 -1.68 -10.77 0.26
N LYS A 134 -0.99 -10.98 1.38
CA LYS A 134 0.29 -11.68 1.45
C LYS A 134 0.22 -12.86 2.41
N SER A 135 0.81 -13.98 2.02
CA SER A 135 1.05 -15.09 2.92
C SER A 135 2.43 -14.89 3.56
N MET A 136 2.43 -14.47 4.82
CA MET A 136 3.66 -14.10 5.53
C MET A 136 3.56 -14.52 7.00
N SER A 137 4.64 -15.04 7.56
CA SER A 137 4.72 -15.36 8.99
C SER A 137 4.81 -14.07 9.83
N LEU A 138 4.60 -14.17 11.13
CA LEU A 138 4.81 -13.05 12.05
C LEU A 138 6.28 -12.62 12.05
N ASP A 139 7.19 -13.58 12.17
CA ASP A 139 8.63 -13.33 12.25
C ASP A 139 9.14 -12.61 10.98
N ASP A 140 8.67 -13.04 9.79
CA ASP A 140 9.04 -12.40 8.53
C ASP A 140 8.50 -10.95 8.46
N PHE A 141 7.27 -10.72 8.93
CA PHE A 141 6.69 -9.38 8.96
C PHE A 141 7.47 -8.46 9.91
N GLU A 142 7.79 -8.93 11.11
CA GLU A 142 8.53 -8.16 12.13
C GLU A 142 10.00 -7.93 11.76
N ALA A 143 10.56 -8.76 10.86
CA ALA A 143 11.92 -8.63 10.36
C ALA A 143 12.05 -7.61 9.20
N ILE A 144 10.96 -7.01 8.71
CA ILE A 144 11.02 -6.03 7.62
C ILE A 144 11.82 -4.80 8.06
N ASN A 145 12.94 -4.58 7.40
CA ASN A 145 13.87 -3.48 7.67
C ASN A 145 14.34 -2.75 6.39
N SER A 146 13.68 -3.01 5.26
CA SER A 146 14.07 -2.57 3.93
C SER A 146 12.91 -1.88 3.22
N VAL A 147 13.14 -0.67 2.72
CA VAL A 147 12.18 0.05 1.87
C VAL A 147 12.06 -0.62 0.50
N ILE A 148 13.16 -1.16 -0.02
CA ILE A 148 13.16 -1.88 -1.31
C ILE A 148 12.24 -3.09 -1.22
N TYR A 149 12.28 -3.83 -0.10
CA TYR A 149 11.38 -4.96 0.14
C TYR A 149 9.91 -4.55 0.05
N LEU A 150 9.52 -3.40 0.62
CA LEU A 150 8.13 -2.91 0.55
C LEU A 150 7.68 -2.62 -0.88
N VAL A 151 8.57 -2.10 -1.71
CA VAL A 151 8.31 -1.85 -3.14
C VAL A 151 8.14 -3.16 -3.90
N ASP A 152 9.04 -4.11 -3.68
CA ASP A 152 9.07 -5.40 -4.37
C ASP A 152 7.86 -6.27 -4.02
N GLU A 153 7.33 -6.12 -2.80
CA GLU A 153 6.13 -6.85 -2.38
C GLU A 153 4.82 -6.32 -3.01
N TYR A 154 4.86 -5.21 -3.76
CA TYR A 154 3.72 -4.64 -4.44
C TYR A 154 3.88 -4.68 -5.96
N HIS A 155 3.57 -5.82 -6.61
CA HIS A 155 3.84 -6.04 -8.04
C HIS A 155 2.62 -5.98 -8.97
N THR A 156 1.42 -5.76 -8.45
CA THR A 156 0.18 -5.74 -9.26
C THR A 156 -0.74 -4.62 -8.81
N SER A 157 -1.78 -4.33 -9.61
CA SER A 157 -2.83 -3.41 -9.17
C SER A 157 -3.65 -4.08 -8.05
N GLY A 158 -3.50 -3.59 -6.82
CA GLY A 158 -4.22 -4.09 -5.66
C GLY A 158 -5.71 -3.76 -5.67
N ASN A 159 -6.45 -4.38 -4.77
CA ASN A 159 -7.86 -4.12 -4.52
C ASN A 159 -8.03 -2.80 -3.74
N ARG A 160 -9.22 -2.17 -3.84
CA ARG A 160 -9.54 -0.94 -3.09
C ARG A 160 -9.78 -1.17 -1.59
N LYS A 161 -10.09 -2.41 -1.21
CA LYS A 161 -10.42 -2.82 0.15
C LYS A 161 -9.64 -4.10 0.50
N ALA A 162 -9.11 -4.18 1.72
CA ALA A 162 -8.66 -5.40 2.38
C ALA A 162 -9.83 -5.89 3.24
N LYS A 163 -10.50 -6.95 2.79
CA LYS A 163 -11.79 -7.42 3.29
C LYS A 163 -11.68 -8.69 4.11
N ASN A 164 -12.71 -8.96 4.93
CA ASN A 164 -12.85 -10.20 5.69
C ASN A 164 -11.59 -10.51 6.51
N LEU A 165 -11.02 -9.45 7.08
CA LEU A 165 -9.77 -9.52 7.83
C LEU A 165 -9.86 -10.51 8.98
N LYS A 166 -8.78 -11.26 9.19
CA LYS A 166 -8.56 -12.19 10.28
C LYS A 166 -7.23 -11.89 10.96
N VAL A 167 -7.12 -12.27 12.21
CA VAL A 167 -5.86 -12.22 12.93
C VAL A 167 -4.79 -13.02 12.17
N GLY A 168 -3.65 -12.39 11.96
CA GLY A 168 -2.54 -12.92 11.18
C GLY A 168 -2.50 -12.48 9.72
N ASP A 169 -3.59 -11.93 9.18
CA ASP A 169 -3.60 -11.42 7.80
C ASP A 169 -2.58 -10.29 7.62
N THR A 170 -1.87 -10.37 6.51
CA THR A 170 -0.88 -9.38 6.11
C THR A 170 -1.21 -8.88 4.70
N PHE A 171 -1.11 -7.59 4.50
CA PHE A 171 -1.33 -6.95 3.20
C PHE A 171 -0.18 -6.01 2.86
N SER A 172 0.31 -6.07 1.63
CA SER A 172 1.07 -4.96 1.06
C SER A 172 0.09 -3.93 0.50
N PHE A 173 0.46 -2.65 0.58
CA PHE A 173 -0.35 -1.58 0.03
C PHE A 173 0.48 -0.51 -0.65
N LYS A 174 -0.19 0.21 -1.57
CA LYS A 174 0.30 1.47 -2.13
C LYS A 174 -0.64 2.59 -1.72
N ASP A 175 -0.11 3.58 -1.04
CA ASP A 175 -0.76 4.88 -0.87
C ASP A 175 -0.55 5.71 -2.15
N GLU A 176 -1.59 5.82 -2.98
CA GLU A 176 -1.49 6.47 -4.29
C GLU A 176 -1.29 7.99 -4.15
N ALA A 177 -1.85 8.61 -3.11
CA ALA A 177 -1.76 10.05 -2.90
C ALA A 177 -0.32 10.49 -2.57
N ARG A 178 0.41 9.69 -1.81
CA ARG A 178 1.79 9.97 -1.41
C ARG A 178 2.81 9.23 -2.28
N ASN A 179 2.36 8.32 -3.15
CA ASN A 179 3.20 7.38 -3.92
C ASN A 179 4.17 6.60 -3.03
N LYS A 180 3.66 6.08 -1.90
CA LYS A 180 4.42 5.32 -0.91
C LYS A 180 3.92 3.89 -0.83
N PHE A 181 4.84 2.96 -0.60
CA PHE A 181 4.55 1.55 -0.40
C PHE A 181 4.69 1.20 1.07
N GLY A 182 3.85 0.28 1.52
CA GLY A 182 3.87 -0.20 2.89
C GLY A 182 3.21 -1.56 3.02
N MET A 183 3.23 -2.07 4.23
CA MET A 183 2.52 -3.28 4.61
C MET A 183 1.84 -3.08 5.95
N PHE A 184 0.76 -3.80 6.20
CA PHE A 184 0.19 -3.92 7.52
C PHE A 184 -0.11 -5.38 7.86
N ARG A 185 -0.12 -5.68 9.16
CA ARG A 185 -0.52 -6.97 9.69
C ARG A 185 -1.58 -6.80 10.79
N VAL A 186 -2.56 -7.72 10.79
CA VAL A 186 -3.63 -7.75 11.78
C VAL A 186 -3.19 -8.57 12.99
N TYR A 187 -3.21 -7.98 14.17
CA TYR A 187 -2.83 -8.64 15.42
C TYR A 187 -4.03 -9.06 16.25
N GLU A 188 -5.09 -8.26 16.24
CA GLU A 188 -6.30 -8.51 17.04
C GLU A 188 -7.53 -7.97 16.30
N ILE A 189 -8.66 -8.65 16.47
CA ILE A 189 -9.98 -8.19 16.03
C ILE A 189 -10.95 -8.46 17.17
N ASN A 190 -11.66 -7.43 17.61
CA ASN A 190 -12.65 -7.52 18.66
C ASN A 190 -14.00 -7.01 18.17
N GLY A 191 -15.03 -7.81 18.33
CA GLY A 191 -16.40 -7.42 18.01
C GLY A 191 -16.67 -7.22 16.51
N GLN A 192 -17.66 -6.42 16.21
CA GLN A 192 -18.14 -6.10 14.87
C GLN A 192 -18.29 -4.57 14.73
N GLU A 193 -19.51 -4.04 14.53
CA GLU A 193 -19.77 -2.60 14.38
C GLU A 193 -19.33 -1.74 15.58
N ASN A 194 -19.32 -2.33 16.79
CA ASN A 194 -18.84 -1.68 18.02
C ASN A 194 -17.49 -2.25 18.46
N GLY A 195 -16.74 -2.79 17.50
CA GLY A 195 -15.48 -3.47 17.73
C GLY A 195 -14.27 -2.63 17.36
N SER A 196 -13.13 -3.31 17.28
CA SER A 196 -11.86 -2.71 16.87
C SER A 196 -10.94 -3.72 16.21
N VAL A 197 -9.96 -3.20 15.49
CA VAL A 197 -8.83 -3.94 14.97
C VAL A 197 -7.53 -3.35 15.52
N THR A 198 -6.58 -4.22 15.88
CA THR A 198 -5.20 -3.81 16.17
C THR A 198 -4.31 -4.25 15.04
N ILE A 199 -3.57 -3.31 14.46
CA ILE A 199 -2.64 -3.53 13.37
C ILE A 199 -1.27 -2.91 13.68
N SER A 200 -0.23 -3.45 13.06
CA SER A 200 1.04 -2.72 12.89
C SER A 200 1.24 -2.42 11.42
N ILE A 201 1.79 -1.25 11.15
CA ILE A 201 2.03 -0.72 9.81
C ILE A 201 3.52 -0.46 9.64
N VAL A 202 4.08 -0.88 8.53
CA VAL A 202 5.43 -0.54 8.09
C VAL A 202 5.33 0.15 6.73
N ILE A 203 6.00 1.29 6.56
CA ILE A 203 5.84 2.13 5.36
C ILE A 203 7.14 2.86 5.01
N GLN A 204 7.29 3.20 3.75
CA GLN A 204 8.35 4.09 3.26
C GLN A 204 8.30 5.45 3.96
N PRO A 205 9.43 6.04 4.34
CA PRO A 205 9.53 7.38 4.94
C PRO A 205 9.05 8.51 4.04
#